data_f345f862d34d0f7fc90950aec0fff406
#
_entry.id   f345f862d34d0f7fc90950aec0fff406
#
_cell.length_a   1.000
_cell.length_b   1.000
_cell.length_c   1.000
_cell.angle_alpha   90.00
_cell.angle_beta   90.00
_cell.angle_gamma   90.00
#
_symmetry.space_group_name_H-M   'P 1'
#
loop_
_entity.id
_entity.type
_entity.pdbx_description
1 polymer ?
#
loop_
_entity_poly.entity_id
_entity_poly.type
_entity_poly.pdbx_seq_one_letter_code
_entity_poly.pdbx_strand_id
1 'polypeptide(L)'
;MILEDFFQDFPVPPLVGTGRARGPEYVRTVVSCYNEALNAIVDGTYGNEEQIQQWDERLSRVFNRGFWNGYYLGQRLGEWSAKYGSSATRVKSYAAKGVRYFSNLGVAEFLMEAGELHVGDNILIIGPTTGTVPLTVEEIRVDLKPVEKTVKGERFSIKTDVKVRPSDKIYLWKEVPPTNWLINPSANSL
;
A
#
# COMPACT_ATOMS: atom_id res chain seq x y z
N MET A 1 12.70 28.52 -15.54
CA MET A 1 11.95 28.55 -14.29
C MET A 1 12.66 27.60 -13.34
N ILE A 2 13.31 28.15 -12.33
CA ILE A 2 14.16 27.39 -11.41
C ILE A 2 13.23 26.69 -10.42
N LEU A 3 13.57 25.49 -9.99
CA LEU A 3 12.76 24.66 -9.06
C LEU A 3 12.35 25.43 -7.79
N GLU A 4 13.17 26.38 -7.36
CA GLU A 4 12.93 27.27 -6.20
C GLU A 4 11.71 28.17 -6.41
N ASP A 5 11.45 28.65 -7.62
CA ASP A 5 10.29 29.52 -7.92
C ASP A 5 8.99 28.71 -7.86
N PHE A 6 9.05 27.42 -8.24
CA PHE A 6 7.89 26.53 -8.17
C PHE A 6 7.43 26.26 -6.73
N PHE A 7 8.36 26.12 -5.80
CA PHE A 7 8.03 25.90 -4.37
C PHE A 7 7.60 27.16 -3.61
N GLN A 8 7.90 28.36 -4.12
CA GLN A 8 7.42 29.62 -3.53
C GLN A 8 5.97 29.90 -3.89
N ASP A 9 5.55 29.55 -5.10
CA ASP A 9 4.19 29.80 -5.59
C ASP A 9 3.21 28.66 -5.22
N PHE A 10 3.71 27.47 -4.88
CA PHE A 10 2.91 26.34 -4.42
C PHE A 10 3.32 25.97 -3.00
N PRO A 11 2.63 26.49 -1.98
CA PRO A 11 2.82 25.98 -0.63
C PRO A 11 2.40 24.51 -0.63
N VAL A 12 3.38 23.62 -0.78
CA VAL A 12 3.16 22.18 -0.60
C VAL A 12 2.59 22.03 0.81
N PRO A 13 1.31 21.66 0.97
CA PRO A 13 0.77 21.48 2.30
C PRO A 13 1.66 20.45 3.00
N PRO A 14 2.03 20.66 4.26
CA PRO A 14 2.97 19.78 4.93
C PRO A 14 2.42 18.38 4.92
N LEU A 15 2.90 17.54 4.00
CA LEU A 15 2.65 16.09 3.94
C LEU A 15 2.99 15.39 5.27
N VAL A 16 3.74 16.10 6.11
CA VAL A 16 4.21 15.66 7.42
C VAL A 16 3.08 15.36 8.41
N GLY A 17 1.92 16.00 8.29
CA GLY A 17 0.81 15.81 9.23
C GLY A 17 -0.06 14.59 8.94
N THR A 18 -0.22 14.22 7.68
CA THR A 18 -1.21 13.20 7.25
C THR A 18 -0.68 11.77 7.26
N GLY A 19 0.64 11.59 7.21
CA GLY A 19 1.28 10.27 7.14
C GLY A 19 1.43 9.55 8.48
N ARG A 20 1.45 10.25 9.61
CA ARG A 20 1.80 9.68 10.93
C ARG A 20 0.85 8.60 11.44
N ALA A 21 -0.43 8.65 11.08
CA ALA A 21 -1.44 7.68 11.48
C ALA A 21 -1.74 6.64 10.38
N ARG A 22 -0.97 6.63 9.30
CA ARG A 22 -1.17 5.74 8.15
C ARG A 22 -0.16 4.61 8.14
N GLY A 23 -0.52 3.51 7.49
CA GLY A 23 0.40 2.40 7.31
C GLY A 23 1.58 2.76 6.41
N PRO A 24 2.71 2.06 6.54
CA PRO A 24 3.92 2.36 5.77
C PRO A 24 3.74 2.19 4.25
N GLU A 25 2.80 1.36 3.82
CA GLU A 25 2.42 1.20 2.41
C GLU A 25 1.83 2.48 1.82
N TYR A 26 1.05 3.23 2.60
CA TYR A 26 0.53 4.53 2.20
C TYR A 26 1.67 5.52 1.98
N VAL A 27 2.53 5.67 2.97
CA VAL A 27 3.66 6.61 2.92
C VAL A 27 4.56 6.29 1.74
N ARG A 28 4.91 5.02 1.55
CA ARG A 28 5.72 4.58 0.41
C ARG A 28 5.09 4.94 -0.92
N THR A 29 3.81 4.63 -1.12
CA THR A 29 3.12 4.90 -2.38
C THR A 29 3.06 6.39 -2.68
N VAL A 30 2.66 7.20 -1.70
CA VAL A 30 2.58 8.65 -1.85
C VAL A 30 3.95 9.24 -2.18
N VAL A 31 4.98 8.93 -1.38
CA VAL A 31 6.33 9.46 -1.59
C VAL A 31 6.89 9.03 -2.95
N SER A 32 6.68 7.79 -3.38
CA SER A 32 7.13 7.33 -4.69
C SER A 32 6.47 8.10 -5.83
N CYS A 33 5.15 8.28 -5.80
CA CYS A 33 4.45 9.03 -6.86
C CYS A 33 4.92 10.49 -6.93
N TYR A 34 5.08 11.15 -5.78
CA TYR A 34 5.58 12.54 -5.76
C TYR A 34 7.03 12.64 -6.22
N ASN A 35 7.89 11.70 -5.84
CA ASN A 35 9.29 11.69 -6.29
C ASN A 35 9.40 11.46 -7.80
N GLU A 36 8.59 10.57 -8.35
CA GLU A 36 8.50 10.34 -9.80
C GLU A 36 8.01 11.60 -10.54
N ALA A 37 7.00 12.30 -9.99
CA ALA A 37 6.50 13.55 -10.55
C ALA A 37 7.57 14.67 -10.53
N LEU A 38 8.31 14.79 -9.42
CA LEU A 38 9.43 15.74 -9.33
C LEU A 38 10.54 15.44 -10.36
N ASN A 39 10.91 14.17 -10.51
CA ASN A 39 11.89 13.76 -11.52
C ASN A 39 11.40 14.08 -12.94
N ALA A 40 10.12 13.82 -13.23
CA ALA A 40 9.52 14.15 -14.52
C ALA A 40 9.55 15.66 -14.81
N ILE A 41 9.40 16.52 -13.79
CA ILE A 41 9.56 17.97 -13.94
C ILE A 41 11.01 18.33 -14.28
N VAL A 42 11.98 17.76 -13.55
CA VAL A 42 13.41 17.99 -13.80
C VAL A 42 13.80 17.53 -15.21
N ASP A 43 13.29 16.39 -15.66
CA ASP A 43 13.56 15.81 -16.97
C ASP A 43 12.75 16.47 -18.10
N GLY A 44 11.83 17.39 -17.79
CA GLY A 44 10.97 18.07 -18.76
C GLY A 44 9.89 17.17 -19.38
N THR A 45 9.57 16.03 -18.75
CA THR A 45 8.59 15.03 -19.22
C THR A 45 7.26 15.10 -18.47
N TYR A 46 7.13 16.00 -17.51
CA TYR A 46 5.90 16.20 -16.74
C TYR A 46 4.77 16.69 -17.65
N GLY A 47 3.55 16.18 -17.41
CA GLY A 47 2.35 16.56 -18.19
C GLY A 47 1.89 15.46 -19.17
N ASN A 48 2.55 14.32 -19.20
CA ASN A 48 2.05 13.15 -19.91
C ASN A 48 0.81 12.59 -19.18
N GLU A 49 -0.34 12.59 -19.88
CA GLU A 49 -1.63 12.15 -19.30
C GLU A 49 -1.59 10.70 -18.81
N GLU A 50 -0.92 9.81 -19.56
CA GLU A 50 -0.78 8.40 -19.12
C GLU A 50 -0.02 8.27 -17.81
N GLN A 51 1.03 9.06 -17.64
CA GLN A 51 1.84 9.05 -16.41
C GLN A 51 1.05 9.60 -15.22
N ILE A 52 0.29 10.66 -15.42
CA ILE A 52 -0.59 11.23 -14.39
C ILE A 52 -1.66 10.20 -14.00
N GLN A 53 -2.29 9.55 -14.97
CA GLN A 53 -3.28 8.50 -14.70
C GLN A 53 -2.69 7.33 -13.91
N GLN A 54 -1.47 6.89 -14.22
CA GLN A 54 -0.79 5.84 -13.46
C GLN A 54 -0.55 6.24 -11.99
N TRP A 55 -0.18 7.51 -11.74
CA TRP A 55 -0.04 8.00 -10.37
C TRP A 55 -1.38 8.05 -9.64
N ASP A 56 -2.44 8.52 -10.27
CA ASP A 56 -3.78 8.57 -9.73
C ASP A 56 -4.30 7.17 -9.38
N GLU A 57 -4.10 6.20 -10.26
CA GLU A 57 -4.44 4.80 -9.98
C GLU A 57 -3.66 4.25 -8.78
N ARG A 58 -2.37 4.50 -8.69
CA ARG A 58 -1.54 4.05 -7.55
C ARG A 58 -1.98 4.71 -6.25
N LEU A 59 -2.26 6.00 -6.26
CA LEU A 59 -2.76 6.75 -5.10
C LEU A 59 -4.16 6.29 -4.68
N SER A 60 -5.02 5.90 -5.63
CA SER A 60 -6.37 5.39 -5.33
C SER A 60 -6.36 4.03 -4.62
N ARG A 61 -5.29 3.25 -4.78
CA ARG A 61 -5.14 1.92 -4.16
C ARG A 61 -4.86 1.97 -2.67
N VAL A 62 -4.32 3.09 -2.19
CA VAL A 62 -4.04 3.31 -0.77
C VAL A 62 -5.13 4.16 -0.12
N PHE A 63 -5.03 4.39 1.21
CA PHE A 63 -6.05 5.17 1.91
C PHE A 63 -6.29 6.52 1.25
N ASN A 64 -7.52 6.76 0.82
CA ASN A 64 -7.99 8.07 0.33
C ASN A 64 -9.46 8.27 0.70
N ARG A 65 -9.93 9.52 0.61
CA ARG A 65 -11.33 9.92 0.80
C ARG A 65 -11.94 10.48 -0.49
N GLY A 66 -11.38 10.11 -1.63
CA GLY A 66 -11.60 10.71 -2.91
C GLY A 66 -10.55 11.79 -3.21
N PHE A 67 -10.30 12.02 -4.49
CA PHE A 67 -9.44 13.09 -4.96
C PHE A 67 -10.24 14.34 -5.22
N TRP A 68 -9.61 15.49 -5.01
CA TRP A 68 -10.22 16.78 -5.08
C TRP A 68 -9.20 17.80 -5.58
N ASN A 69 -9.62 18.75 -6.40
CA ASN A 69 -8.74 19.72 -7.04
C ASN A 69 -8.19 20.79 -6.07
N GLY A 70 -8.51 20.69 -4.78
CA GLY A 70 -8.08 21.64 -3.79
C GLY A 70 -8.71 23.05 -4.02
N TYR A 71 -8.10 24.05 -3.42
CA TYR A 71 -8.55 25.43 -3.54
C TYR A 71 -8.02 26.14 -4.80
N TYR A 72 -7.13 25.51 -5.55
CA TYR A 72 -6.44 26.11 -6.70
C TYR A 72 -7.38 26.48 -7.85
N LEU A 73 -8.50 25.78 -7.99
CA LEU A 73 -9.48 26.06 -9.04
C LEU A 73 -10.66 26.93 -8.55
N GLY A 74 -10.50 27.62 -7.42
CA GLY A 74 -11.53 28.54 -6.90
C GLY A 74 -12.71 27.85 -6.21
N GLN A 75 -12.57 26.61 -5.78
CA GLN A 75 -13.58 25.90 -5.02
C GLN A 75 -13.79 26.51 -3.63
N ARG A 76 -15.04 26.53 -3.15
CA ARG A 76 -15.40 27.17 -1.89
C ARG A 76 -15.01 26.31 -0.68
N LEU A 77 -14.60 26.96 0.41
CA LEU A 77 -14.45 26.34 1.73
C LEU A 77 -15.78 25.66 2.12
N GLY A 78 -15.75 24.34 2.36
CA GLY A 78 -16.91 23.58 2.80
C GLY A 78 -17.26 22.35 1.96
N GLU A 79 -16.60 22.12 0.83
CA GLU A 79 -16.71 20.87 0.08
C GLU A 79 -15.88 19.77 0.77
N TRP A 80 -16.46 19.22 1.82
CA TRP A 80 -15.87 18.10 2.54
C TRP A 80 -16.29 16.78 1.91
N SER A 81 -15.40 15.78 1.93
CA SER A 81 -15.79 14.43 1.53
C SER A 81 -16.98 13.97 2.36
N ALA A 82 -18.11 13.72 1.71
CA ALA A 82 -19.32 13.19 2.36
C ALA A 82 -19.17 11.71 2.80
N LYS A 83 -18.04 11.07 2.44
CA LYS A 83 -17.80 9.66 2.75
C LYS A 83 -17.01 9.53 4.05
N TYR A 84 -17.56 8.80 5.01
CA TYR A 84 -16.83 8.35 6.17
C TYR A 84 -16.03 7.09 5.81
N GLY A 85 -14.73 7.07 6.14
CA GLY A 85 -13.85 5.93 5.87
C GLY A 85 -12.89 6.16 4.69
N SER A 86 -12.32 5.07 4.18
CA SER A 86 -11.40 5.07 3.06
C SER A 86 -12.06 4.61 1.78
N SER A 87 -11.74 5.26 0.67
CA SER A 87 -12.11 4.84 -0.68
C SER A 87 -11.03 3.97 -1.33
N ALA A 88 -10.05 3.49 -0.56
CA ALA A 88 -9.00 2.62 -1.07
C ALA A 88 -9.58 1.34 -1.69
N THR A 89 -9.04 0.96 -2.83
CA THR A 89 -9.45 -0.25 -3.56
C THR A 89 -8.72 -1.50 -3.09
N ARG A 90 -7.77 -1.37 -2.15
CA ARG A 90 -7.03 -2.48 -1.57
C ARG A 90 -7.07 -2.46 -0.05
N VAL A 91 -7.25 -3.64 0.53
CA VAL A 91 -7.24 -3.86 1.98
C VAL A 91 -6.16 -4.87 2.33
N LYS A 92 -5.47 -4.60 3.44
CA LYS A 92 -4.49 -5.53 3.99
C LYS A 92 -5.07 -6.32 5.16
N SER A 93 -4.89 -7.64 5.13
CA SER A 93 -5.26 -8.56 6.19
C SER A 93 -4.01 -9.23 6.74
N TYR A 94 -3.84 -9.21 8.05
CA TYR A 94 -2.73 -9.90 8.70
C TYR A 94 -2.77 -11.40 8.44
N ALA A 95 -1.63 -12.01 8.13
CA ALA A 95 -1.54 -13.44 7.82
C ALA A 95 -0.45 -14.17 8.62
N ALA A 96 0.79 -13.69 8.58
CA ALA A 96 1.91 -14.44 9.12
C ALA A 96 2.98 -13.55 9.76
N LYS A 97 3.83 -14.19 10.58
CA LYS A 97 4.96 -13.56 11.27
C LYS A 97 6.28 -14.17 10.80
N GLY A 98 7.27 -13.33 10.57
CA GLY A 98 8.64 -13.75 10.23
C GLY A 98 9.30 -14.51 11.38
N VAL A 99 9.97 -15.60 11.03
CA VAL A 99 10.72 -16.46 11.96
C VAL A 99 12.20 -16.36 11.69
N ARG A 100 12.63 -16.61 10.46
CA ARG A 100 14.04 -16.68 10.08
C ARG A 100 14.24 -16.31 8.61
N TYR A 101 15.42 -15.82 8.30
CA TYR A 101 15.88 -15.58 6.93
C TYR A 101 17.15 -16.37 6.63
N PHE A 102 17.15 -17.08 5.51
CA PHE A 102 18.28 -17.85 5.01
C PHE A 102 18.96 -17.06 3.88
N SER A 103 19.92 -16.24 4.23
CA SER A 103 20.57 -15.30 3.30
C SER A 103 21.25 -15.97 2.10
N ASN A 104 21.81 -17.17 2.28
CA ASN A 104 22.47 -17.90 1.19
C ASN A 104 21.48 -18.44 0.14
N LEU A 105 20.22 -18.61 0.51
CA LEU A 105 19.17 -19.16 -0.34
C LEU A 105 18.19 -18.09 -0.83
N GLY A 106 18.23 -16.88 -0.25
CA GLY A 106 17.22 -15.86 -0.54
C GLY A 106 15.81 -16.28 -0.11
N VAL A 107 15.68 -17.01 1.01
CA VAL A 107 14.41 -17.58 1.47
C VAL A 107 14.11 -17.11 2.89
N ALA A 108 12.88 -16.72 3.13
CA ALA A 108 12.38 -16.37 4.45
C ALA A 108 11.37 -17.41 4.96
N GLU A 109 11.51 -17.78 6.23
CA GLU A 109 10.58 -18.66 6.94
C GLU A 109 9.60 -17.83 7.75
N PHE A 110 8.32 -18.20 7.69
CA PHE A 110 7.23 -17.55 8.38
C PHE A 110 6.38 -18.57 9.13
N LEU A 111 5.67 -18.10 10.15
CA LEU A 111 4.63 -18.83 10.85
C LEU A 111 3.28 -18.24 10.45
N MET A 112 2.39 -19.07 9.92
CA MET A 112 1.03 -18.67 9.58
C MET A 112 0.21 -18.51 10.86
N GLU A 113 -0.27 -17.30 11.15
CA GLU A 113 -1.01 -17.00 12.38
C GLU A 113 -2.50 -16.77 12.12
N ALA A 114 -2.87 -16.33 10.91
CA ALA A 114 -4.26 -16.05 10.56
C ALA A 114 -4.56 -16.32 9.09
N GLY A 115 -5.70 -16.94 8.83
CA GLY A 115 -6.18 -17.23 7.47
C GLY A 115 -5.37 -18.30 6.76
N GLU A 116 -5.25 -18.16 5.45
CA GLU A 116 -4.50 -19.02 4.55
C GLU A 116 -3.79 -18.17 3.49
N LEU A 117 -2.71 -18.69 2.92
CA LEU A 117 -1.92 -18.06 1.86
C LEU A 117 -1.77 -19.02 0.71
N HIS A 118 -2.00 -18.52 -0.50
CA HIS A 118 -1.90 -19.31 -1.74
C HIS A 118 -0.76 -18.82 -2.63
N VAL A 119 -0.27 -19.70 -3.47
CA VAL A 119 0.60 -19.31 -4.59
C VAL A 119 -0.19 -18.35 -5.50
N GLY A 120 0.44 -17.26 -5.91
CA GLY A 120 -0.20 -16.19 -6.69
C GLY A 120 -0.76 -15.03 -5.85
N ASP A 121 -0.86 -15.18 -4.52
CA ASP A 121 -1.35 -14.10 -3.66
C ASP A 121 -0.35 -12.92 -3.64
N ASN A 122 -0.91 -11.71 -3.66
CA ASN A 122 -0.14 -10.49 -3.41
C ASN A 122 -0.03 -10.25 -1.91
N ILE A 123 1.19 -10.06 -1.43
CA ILE A 123 1.48 -9.85 -0.02
C ILE A 123 2.31 -8.58 0.20
N LEU A 124 2.23 -8.06 1.41
CA LEU A 124 3.13 -7.03 1.93
C LEU A 124 3.89 -7.60 3.12
N ILE A 125 5.21 -7.63 3.03
CA ILE A 125 6.07 -7.88 4.18
C ILE A 125 6.37 -6.53 4.82
N ILE A 126 6.03 -6.37 6.09
CA ILE A 126 6.17 -5.10 6.81
C ILE A 126 6.96 -5.33 8.10
N GLY A 127 8.04 -4.59 8.26
CA GLY A 127 8.87 -4.58 9.46
C GLY A 127 9.51 -3.23 9.75
N PRO A 128 9.88 -2.94 11.00
CA PRO A 128 10.43 -1.63 11.39
C PRO A 128 11.71 -1.26 10.63
N THR A 129 12.55 -2.24 10.34
CA THR A 129 13.82 -2.04 9.62
C THR A 129 13.71 -2.52 8.16
N THR A 130 12.90 -3.53 7.90
CA THR A 130 12.68 -4.09 6.55
C THR A 130 11.85 -3.14 5.69
N GLY A 131 11.06 -2.28 6.35
CA GLY A 131 10.15 -1.37 5.66
C GLY A 131 8.93 -2.11 5.10
N THR A 132 8.45 -1.69 3.93
CA THR A 132 7.34 -2.31 3.23
C THR A 132 7.83 -2.92 1.92
N VAL A 133 7.70 -4.23 1.80
CA VAL A 133 8.12 -5.01 0.63
C VAL A 133 6.89 -5.66 0.02
N PRO A 134 6.37 -5.17 -1.12
CA PRO A 134 5.35 -5.88 -1.88
C PRO A 134 5.98 -7.07 -2.60
N LEU A 135 5.29 -8.20 -2.58
CA LEU A 135 5.73 -9.43 -3.21
C LEU A 135 4.52 -10.22 -3.70
N THR A 136 4.63 -10.84 -4.87
CA THR A 136 3.71 -11.89 -5.31
C THR A 136 4.31 -13.24 -4.95
N VAL A 137 3.53 -14.11 -4.33
CA VAL A 137 3.99 -15.43 -3.87
C VAL A 137 4.12 -16.36 -5.06
N GLU A 138 5.33 -16.66 -5.48
CA GLU A 138 5.59 -17.55 -6.61
C GLU A 138 5.58 -19.03 -6.20
N GLU A 139 6.12 -19.33 -5.01
CA GLU A 139 6.24 -20.68 -4.47
C GLU A 139 6.11 -20.65 -2.96
N ILE A 140 5.40 -21.62 -2.40
CA ILE A 140 5.31 -21.86 -0.96
C ILE A 140 5.91 -23.23 -0.67
N ARG A 141 6.76 -23.34 0.35
CA ARG A 141 7.26 -24.63 0.83
C ARG A 141 6.92 -24.81 2.30
N VAL A 142 6.34 -25.97 2.61
CA VAL A 142 6.12 -26.48 3.96
C VAL A 142 6.95 -27.75 4.10
N ASP A 143 7.78 -27.83 5.14
CA ASP A 143 8.72 -28.94 5.36
C ASP A 143 9.57 -29.27 4.11
N LEU A 144 10.07 -28.22 3.44
CA LEU A 144 10.87 -28.28 2.20
C LEU A 144 10.12 -28.80 0.96
N LYS A 145 8.86 -29.12 1.06
CA LYS A 145 8.02 -29.57 -0.07
C LYS A 145 7.21 -28.40 -0.63
N PRO A 146 7.15 -28.27 -1.95
CA PRO A 146 6.30 -27.24 -2.56
C PRO A 146 4.83 -27.59 -2.30
N VAL A 147 4.04 -26.58 -1.96
CA VAL A 147 2.61 -26.66 -1.71
C VAL A 147 1.89 -25.51 -2.39
N GLU A 148 0.63 -25.68 -2.74
CA GLU A 148 -0.17 -24.60 -3.35
C GLU A 148 -0.68 -23.60 -2.32
N LYS A 149 -0.86 -24.05 -1.07
CA LYS A 149 -1.31 -23.19 0.03
C LYS A 149 -0.73 -23.60 1.38
N THR A 150 -0.73 -22.68 2.32
CA THR A 150 -0.44 -22.92 3.74
C THR A 150 -1.56 -22.35 4.60
N VAL A 151 -1.78 -22.97 5.77
CA VAL A 151 -2.87 -22.64 6.68
C VAL A 151 -2.34 -22.27 8.07
N LYS A 152 -3.23 -21.72 8.88
CA LYS A 152 -2.89 -21.30 10.25
C LYS A 152 -2.19 -22.41 11.04
N GLY A 153 -1.08 -22.05 11.70
CA GLY A 153 -0.26 -22.92 12.54
C GLY A 153 0.93 -23.56 11.80
N GLU A 154 0.95 -23.50 10.47
CA GLU A 154 2.05 -24.07 9.69
C GLU A 154 3.24 -23.09 9.59
N ARG A 155 4.44 -23.67 9.54
CA ARG A 155 5.65 -22.95 9.14
C ARG A 155 5.87 -23.16 7.65
N PHE A 156 6.06 -22.08 6.95
CA PHE A 156 6.28 -22.10 5.52
C PHE A 156 7.42 -21.16 5.13
N SER A 157 7.98 -21.40 3.98
CA SER A 157 9.04 -20.57 3.42
C SER A 157 8.67 -20.07 2.02
N ILE A 158 9.05 -18.84 1.74
CA ILE A 158 8.91 -18.20 0.43
C ILE A 158 10.25 -17.56 0.04
N LYS A 159 10.50 -17.47 -1.27
CA LYS A 159 11.65 -16.76 -1.81
C LYS A 159 11.44 -15.26 -1.71
N THR A 160 12.47 -14.54 -1.27
CA THR A 160 12.45 -13.07 -1.23
C THR A 160 13.88 -12.52 -1.33
N ASP A 161 14.05 -11.48 -2.14
CA ASP A 161 15.35 -10.82 -2.34
C ASP A 161 15.69 -9.85 -1.19
N VAL A 162 14.74 -9.59 -0.32
CA VAL A 162 14.91 -8.69 0.82
C VAL A 162 15.06 -9.47 2.11
N LYS A 163 16.09 -9.11 2.90
CA LYS A 163 16.33 -9.72 4.21
C LYS A 163 15.16 -9.45 5.16
N VAL A 164 14.39 -10.51 5.42
CA VAL A 164 13.31 -10.52 6.41
C VAL A 164 13.88 -10.75 7.80
N ARG A 165 13.34 -10.06 8.79
CA ARG A 165 13.78 -10.17 10.18
C ARG A 165 12.72 -10.90 11.01
N PRO A 166 13.11 -11.55 12.11
CA PRO A 166 12.16 -12.08 13.07
C PRO A 166 11.17 -10.98 13.49
N SER A 167 9.89 -11.32 13.55
CA SER A 167 8.78 -10.42 13.85
C SER A 167 8.31 -9.49 12.73
N ASP A 168 8.94 -9.48 11.56
CA ASP A 168 8.32 -8.88 10.37
C ASP A 168 6.98 -9.58 10.10
N LYS A 169 6.02 -8.84 9.58
CA LYS A 169 4.65 -9.33 9.40
C LYS A 169 4.31 -9.44 7.92
N ILE A 170 3.63 -10.52 7.55
CA ILE A 170 2.99 -10.64 6.25
C ILE A 170 1.53 -10.20 6.36
N TYR A 171 1.13 -9.39 5.40
CA TYR A 171 -0.26 -9.02 5.16
C TYR A 171 -0.66 -9.44 3.75
N LEU A 172 -1.79 -10.12 3.61
CA LEU A 172 -2.46 -10.31 2.33
C LEU A 172 -2.94 -8.96 1.81
N TRP A 173 -2.64 -8.65 0.57
CA TRP A 173 -3.05 -7.41 -0.06
C TRP A 173 -4.09 -7.68 -1.13
N LYS A 174 -5.35 -7.70 -0.71
CA LYS A 174 -6.49 -8.06 -1.57
C LYS A 174 -7.14 -6.81 -2.15
N GLU A 175 -7.52 -6.91 -3.42
CA GLU A 175 -8.39 -5.91 -4.04
C GLU A 175 -9.81 -6.08 -3.48
N VAL A 176 -10.41 -4.96 -3.10
CA VAL A 176 -11.80 -4.92 -2.68
C VAL A 176 -12.52 -4.12 -3.76
N PRO A 177 -13.58 -4.64 -4.37
CA PRO A 177 -14.39 -3.85 -5.28
C PRO A 177 -14.82 -2.58 -4.55
N PRO A 178 -14.92 -1.44 -5.24
CA PRO A 178 -15.40 -0.22 -4.65
C PRO A 178 -16.77 -0.52 -4.03
N THR A 179 -16.77 -0.66 -2.72
CA THR A 179 -18.00 -1.00 -2.01
C THR A 179 -18.88 0.23 -2.13
N ASN A 180 -19.92 0.13 -2.94
CA ASN A 180 -21.07 0.97 -2.80
C ASN A 180 -21.55 0.78 -1.36
N TRP A 181 -21.17 1.66 -0.46
CA TRP A 181 -21.76 1.80 0.87
C TRP A 181 -23.17 2.34 0.68
N LEU A 182 -24.01 1.61 -0.05
CA LEU A 182 -25.44 1.73 0.07
C LEU A 182 -25.76 1.33 1.50
N ILE A 183 -25.89 2.35 2.31
CA ILE A 183 -26.60 2.44 3.57
C ILE A 183 -27.61 1.29 3.61
N ASN A 184 -27.40 0.38 4.55
CA ASN A 184 -28.42 -0.57 4.93
C ASN A 184 -29.48 0.22 5.68
N PRO A 185 -30.68 0.54 5.10
CA PRO A 185 -31.67 1.41 5.74
C PRO A 185 -32.40 0.75 6.88
N SER A 186 -32.06 -0.50 7.22
CA SER A 186 -32.80 -1.31 8.20
C SER A 186 -32.19 -1.39 9.60
N ALA A 187 -31.23 -0.50 9.94
CA ALA A 187 -30.63 -0.49 11.30
C ALA A 187 -31.11 0.67 12.19
N ASN A 188 -32.15 1.41 11.79
CA ASN A 188 -32.77 2.45 12.63
C ASN A 188 -34.26 2.16 12.80
N SER A 189 -34.57 1.01 13.41
CA SER A 189 -35.86 0.80 14.07
C SER A 189 -35.59 -0.04 15.33
N LEU A 190 -35.26 0.64 16.41
CA LEU A 190 -35.71 0.39 17.79
C LEU A 190 -35.22 1.54 18.66
#